data_7ef779067d6ac90311f991953fb5b3c5
#
_entry.id   7ef779067d6ac90311f991953fb5b3c5
#
_cell.length_a   1.000
_cell.length_b   1.000
_cell.length_c   1.000
_cell.angle_alpha   90.00
_cell.angle_beta   90.00
_cell.angle_gamma   90.00
#
_symmetry.space_group_name_H-M   'P 1'
#
loop_
_entity.id
_entity.type
_entity.pdbx_description
1 polymer ?
#
loop_
_entity_poly.entity_id
_entity_poly.type
_entity_poly.pdbx_seq_one_letter_code
_entity_poly.pdbx_strand_id
1 'polypeptide(L)'
;AAGVYSDHECSDMDDAMAKLRNGQFIMIRDGTAAHNLEALVDLLRQPYYDRCMFCTDDKHPSDLLEKGHIDYLIRKAIHYGIDPIVAVKTACHNPARYFALNNRGAIAPGYLADFAIIDNFDDFNVEMVFRKGVLTCSNGAVHDFEAPRIEDYLVERAHDTFHVAHLTAEDFHDARPRGVIGLVPG
;
A
#
# COMPACT_ATOMS: atom_id res chain seq x y z
N ALA A 1 -22.61 -17.41 0.56
CA ALA A 1 -21.69 -16.29 0.34
C ALA A 1 -20.53 -16.76 -0.55
N ALA A 2 -20.05 -15.90 -1.45
CA ALA A 2 -19.00 -16.25 -2.43
C ALA A 2 -17.59 -16.37 -1.80
N GLY A 3 -17.42 -16.15 -0.49
CA GLY A 3 -16.15 -16.22 0.21
C GLY A 3 -15.22 -15.03 -0.03
N VAL A 4 -15.76 -13.89 -0.49
CA VAL A 4 -14.99 -12.66 -0.65
C VAL A 4 -14.76 -12.02 0.71
N TYR A 5 -13.50 -11.86 1.11
CA TYR A 5 -13.12 -11.43 2.46
C TYR A 5 -12.72 -9.96 2.56
N SER A 6 -12.30 -9.34 1.48
CA SER A 6 -11.84 -7.95 1.47
C SER A 6 -12.12 -7.27 0.15
N ASP A 7 -12.06 -5.94 0.18
CA ASP A 7 -12.19 -5.10 -1.00
C ASP A 7 -11.28 -3.87 -0.84
N HIS A 8 -10.69 -3.40 -1.94
CA HIS A 8 -9.91 -2.16 -2.04
C HIS A 8 -10.47 -1.16 -3.07
N GLU A 9 -11.64 -1.48 -3.66
CA GLU A 9 -12.25 -0.66 -4.72
C GLU A 9 -13.29 0.35 -4.20
N CYS A 10 -13.58 0.35 -2.88
CA CYS A 10 -14.52 1.30 -2.31
C CYS A 10 -14.04 2.74 -2.54
N SER A 11 -14.92 3.56 -3.12
CA SER A 11 -14.68 4.98 -3.36
C SER A 11 -15.47 5.91 -2.45
N ASP A 12 -16.45 5.38 -1.72
CA ASP A 12 -17.30 6.14 -0.80
C ASP A 12 -17.67 5.34 0.46
N MET A 13 -18.18 6.06 1.46
CA MET A 13 -18.56 5.50 2.76
C MET A 13 -19.74 4.53 2.69
N ASP A 14 -20.70 4.74 1.82
CA ASP A 14 -21.90 3.90 1.75
C ASP A 14 -21.56 2.51 1.24
N ASP A 15 -20.76 2.42 0.17
CA ASP A 15 -20.24 1.16 -0.36
C ASP A 15 -19.37 0.43 0.66
N ALA A 16 -18.43 1.14 1.28
CA ALA A 16 -17.55 0.58 2.30
C ALA A 16 -18.36 0.04 3.50
N MET A 17 -19.35 0.79 3.99
CA MET A 17 -20.20 0.36 5.09
C MET A 17 -21.08 -0.83 4.73
N ALA A 18 -21.59 -0.92 3.49
CA ALA A 18 -22.32 -2.08 3.03
C ALA A 18 -21.46 -3.35 3.05
N LYS A 19 -20.20 -3.24 2.63
CA LYS A 19 -19.22 -4.35 2.65
C LYS A 19 -18.84 -4.75 4.08
N LEU A 20 -18.56 -3.78 4.96
CA LEU A 20 -18.27 -4.03 6.39
C LEU A 20 -19.44 -4.77 7.08
N ARG A 21 -20.69 -4.38 6.83
CA ARG A 21 -21.88 -5.07 7.38
C ARG A 21 -21.98 -6.52 6.91
N ASN A 22 -21.45 -6.83 5.73
CA ASN A 22 -21.35 -8.19 5.21
C ASN A 22 -20.08 -8.94 5.70
N GLY A 23 -19.33 -8.36 6.63
CA GLY A 23 -18.16 -8.99 7.25
C GLY A 23 -16.86 -8.88 6.44
N GLN A 24 -16.81 -8.08 5.39
CA GLN A 24 -15.59 -7.85 4.63
C GLN A 24 -14.62 -6.90 5.37
N PHE A 25 -13.34 -7.02 5.05
CA PHE A 25 -12.32 -6.04 5.39
C PHE A 25 -12.22 -4.99 4.28
N ILE A 26 -11.95 -3.75 4.65
CA ILE A 26 -11.73 -2.67 3.70
C ILE A 26 -10.24 -2.32 3.67
N MET A 27 -9.66 -2.40 2.49
CA MET A 27 -8.31 -1.91 2.23
C MET A 27 -8.41 -0.50 1.67
N ILE A 28 -8.10 0.49 2.51
CA ILE A 28 -8.13 1.90 2.14
C ILE A 28 -6.88 2.20 1.32
N ARG A 29 -7.05 2.48 0.05
CA ARG A 29 -5.94 2.72 -0.87
C ARG A 29 -5.64 4.20 -1.07
N ASP A 30 -4.36 4.48 -1.28
CA ASP A 30 -3.88 5.78 -1.75
C ASP A 30 -2.66 5.56 -2.65
N GLY A 31 -2.96 5.28 -3.91
CA GLY A 31 -2.00 5.02 -4.97
C GLY A 31 -1.54 6.28 -5.70
N THR A 32 -1.23 6.14 -6.98
CA THR A 32 -0.90 7.26 -7.86
C THR A 32 -2.14 7.83 -8.56
N ALA A 33 -3.03 6.99 -9.04
CA ALA A 33 -4.30 7.39 -9.67
C ALA A 33 -5.49 7.23 -8.72
N ALA A 34 -5.50 6.17 -7.90
CA ALA A 34 -6.62 5.88 -7.00
C ALA A 34 -6.34 6.43 -5.59
N HIS A 35 -7.03 7.51 -5.21
CA HIS A 35 -6.89 8.24 -3.94
C HIS A 35 -8.17 8.14 -3.11
N ASN A 36 -8.40 7.02 -2.45
CA ASN A 36 -9.64 6.81 -1.70
C ASN A 36 -9.52 7.09 -0.19
N LEU A 37 -8.31 7.38 0.32
CA LEU A 37 -8.10 7.58 1.75
C LEU A 37 -8.95 8.74 2.30
N GLU A 38 -9.02 9.86 1.61
CA GLU A 38 -9.80 11.02 2.06
C GLU A 38 -11.30 10.69 2.22
N ALA A 39 -11.87 10.02 1.21
CA ALA A 39 -13.28 9.64 1.22
C ALA A 39 -13.63 8.59 2.28
N LEU A 40 -12.65 7.77 2.69
CA LEU A 40 -12.84 6.62 3.58
C LEU A 40 -12.21 6.81 4.96
N VAL A 41 -11.58 7.96 5.23
CA VAL A 41 -10.83 8.18 6.47
C VAL A 41 -11.68 8.02 7.73
N ASP A 42 -12.96 8.33 7.67
CA ASP A 42 -13.88 8.19 8.80
C ASP A 42 -14.13 6.72 9.21
N LEU A 43 -13.83 5.74 8.36
CA LEU A 43 -13.79 4.32 8.74
C LEU A 43 -12.75 4.02 9.82
N LEU A 44 -11.71 4.86 9.92
CA LEU A 44 -10.66 4.71 10.92
C LEU A 44 -11.09 5.21 12.31
N ARG A 45 -12.26 5.84 12.42
CA ARG A 45 -12.89 6.16 13.71
C ARG A 45 -13.58 4.91 14.28
N GLN A 46 -13.78 4.89 15.59
CA GLN A 46 -14.49 3.80 16.25
C GLN A 46 -15.91 3.61 15.67
N PRO A 47 -16.37 2.37 15.54
CA PRO A 47 -15.75 1.09 15.91
C PRO A 47 -15.11 0.31 14.73
N TYR A 48 -14.97 0.90 13.54
CA TYR A 48 -14.75 0.14 12.29
C TYR A 48 -13.27 -0.10 11.97
N TYR A 49 -12.34 0.65 12.56
CA TYR A 49 -10.90 0.60 12.20
C TYR A 49 -10.29 -0.81 12.30
N ASP A 50 -10.79 -1.68 13.18
CA ASP A 50 -10.28 -3.05 13.33
C ASP A 50 -10.48 -3.93 12.08
N ARG A 51 -11.32 -3.48 11.16
CA ARG A 51 -11.58 -4.12 9.89
C ARG A 51 -11.04 -3.35 8.69
N CYS A 52 -10.21 -2.35 8.93
CA CYS A 52 -9.59 -1.54 7.91
C CYS A 52 -8.08 -1.80 7.84
N MET A 53 -7.52 -1.70 6.65
CA MET A 53 -6.08 -1.77 6.38
C MET A 53 -5.72 -0.71 5.35
N PHE A 54 -4.48 -0.24 5.36
CA PHE A 54 -3.96 0.58 4.27
C PHE A 54 -3.39 -0.28 3.16
N CYS A 55 -3.53 0.18 1.92
CA CYS A 55 -2.81 -0.34 0.76
C CYS A 55 -2.48 0.79 -0.22
N THR A 56 -1.56 0.54 -1.14
CA THR A 56 -1.08 1.55 -2.09
C THR A 56 -1.52 1.29 -3.52
N ASP A 57 -2.03 0.08 -3.79
CA ASP A 57 -2.54 -0.34 -5.09
C ASP A 57 -1.58 0.04 -6.25
N ASP A 58 -1.94 1.01 -7.07
CA ASP A 58 -1.24 1.44 -8.29
C ASP A 58 -0.09 2.44 -8.07
N LYS A 59 0.51 2.50 -6.88
CA LYS A 59 1.52 3.50 -6.57
C LYS A 59 2.79 3.33 -7.40
N HIS A 60 3.12 4.37 -8.18
CA HIS A 60 4.28 4.37 -9.04
C HIS A 60 5.61 4.52 -8.28
N PRO A 61 6.73 4.02 -8.84
CA PRO A 61 8.05 4.13 -8.21
C PRO A 61 8.48 5.58 -7.91
N SER A 62 8.13 6.53 -8.76
CA SER A 62 8.38 7.97 -8.51
C SER A 62 7.68 8.46 -7.23
N ASP A 63 6.41 8.10 -7.06
CA ASP A 63 5.67 8.47 -5.85
C ASP A 63 6.20 7.78 -4.59
N LEU A 64 6.72 6.55 -4.73
CA LEU A 64 7.38 5.86 -3.62
C LEU A 64 8.64 6.61 -3.14
N LEU A 65 9.39 7.17 -4.08
CA LEU A 65 10.61 7.94 -3.77
C LEU A 65 10.30 9.33 -3.21
N GLU A 66 9.28 10.01 -3.76
CA GLU A 66 8.98 11.39 -3.41
C GLU A 66 8.10 11.53 -2.17
N LYS A 67 7.09 10.65 -2.03
CA LYS A 67 6.04 10.76 -1.00
C LYS A 67 6.20 9.71 0.12
N GLY A 68 6.78 8.56 -0.20
CA GLY A 68 6.83 7.39 0.66
C GLY A 68 5.76 6.34 0.31
N HIS A 69 5.65 5.31 1.13
CA HIS A 69 4.79 4.16 0.93
C HIS A 69 3.64 4.15 1.95
N ILE A 70 3.55 3.15 2.82
CA ILE A 70 2.53 3.05 3.87
C ILE A 70 2.73 4.13 4.96
N ASP A 71 3.96 4.57 5.20
CA ASP A 71 4.28 5.69 6.08
C ASP A 71 3.57 7.00 5.64
N TYR A 72 3.49 7.23 4.33
CA TYR A 72 2.74 8.36 3.78
C TYR A 72 1.23 8.27 4.11
N LEU A 73 0.63 7.08 4.03
CA LEU A 73 -0.79 6.90 4.37
C LEU A 73 -1.02 7.12 5.87
N ILE A 74 -0.08 6.71 6.72
CA ILE A 74 -0.15 6.97 8.16
C ILE A 74 -0.14 8.48 8.42
N ARG A 75 0.84 9.22 7.88
CA ARG A 75 0.92 10.68 8.00
C ARG A 75 -0.35 11.36 7.54
N LYS A 76 -0.84 10.97 6.38
CA LYS A 76 -2.07 11.52 5.78
C LYS A 76 -3.29 11.27 6.67
N ALA A 77 -3.46 10.07 7.21
CA ALA A 77 -4.54 9.75 8.14
C ALA A 77 -4.46 10.57 9.44
N ILE A 78 -3.27 10.73 10.02
CA ILE A 78 -3.04 11.58 11.20
C ILE A 78 -3.39 13.04 10.89
N HIS A 79 -3.01 13.53 9.73
CA HIS A 79 -3.34 14.89 9.28
C HIS A 79 -4.86 15.12 9.17
N TYR A 80 -5.63 14.09 8.81
CA TYR A 80 -7.10 14.11 8.86
C TYR A 80 -7.69 13.92 10.26
N GLY A 81 -6.86 13.94 11.30
CA GLY A 81 -7.28 13.87 12.71
C GLY A 81 -7.58 12.46 13.20
N ILE A 82 -7.03 11.43 12.57
CA ILE A 82 -7.08 10.07 13.09
C ILE A 82 -6.01 9.92 14.19
N ASP A 83 -6.39 9.23 15.26
CA ASP A 83 -5.46 8.88 16.34
C ASP A 83 -4.24 8.14 15.76
N PRO A 84 -3.00 8.56 16.06
CA PRO A 84 -1.78 7.96 15.51
C PRO A 84 -1.68 6.46 15.77
N ILE A 85 -2.14 6.00 16.94
CA ILE A 85 -2.12 4.57 17.29
C ILE A 85 -3.10 3.78 16.40
N VAL A 86 -4.26 4.36 16.08
CA VAL A 86 -5.21 3.75 15.15
C VAL A 86 -4.59 3.68 13.75
N ALA A 87 -3.96 4.75 13.27
CA ALA A 87 -3.31 4.78 11.97
C ALA A 87 -2.20 3.71 11.88
N VAL A 88 -1.34 3.60 12.90
CA VAL A 88 -0.30 2.55 12.97
C VAL A 88 -0.90 1.15 13.05
N LYS A 89 -1.96 0.94 13.81
CA LYS A 89 -2.65 -0.37 13.86
C LYS A 89 -3.22 -0.75 12.50
N THR A 90 -3.81 0.19 11.80
CA THR A 90 -4.34 0.00 10.43
C THR A 90 -3.24 -0.35 9.42
N ALA A 91 -2.03 0.18 9.62
CA ALA A 91 -0.87 -0.09 8.77
C ALA A 91 -0.15 -1.40 9.10
N CYS A 92 -0.11 -1.81 10.36
CA CYS A 92 0.75 -2.88 10.84
C CYS A 92 -0.02 -4.09 11.40
N HIS A 93 -0.81 -3.86 12.44
CA HIS A 93 -1.49 -4.92 13.19
C HIS A 93 -2.62 -5.57 12.39
N ASN A 94 -3.47 -4.76 11.77
CA ASN A 94 -4.62 -5.25 11.03
C ASN A 94 -4.22 -6.10 9.80
N PRO A 95 -3.25 -5.65 8.95
CA PRO A 95 -2.74 -6.50 7.88
C PRO A 95 -2.11 -7.80 8.40
N ALA A 96 -1.32 -7.74 9.49
CA ALA A 96 -0.73 -8.94 10.06
C ALA A 96 -1.78 -9.96 10.51
N ARG A 97 -2.86 -9.51 11.14
CA ARG A 97 -4.00 -10.37 11.50
C ARG A 97 -4.72 -10.93 10.28
N TYR A 98 -5.01 -10.07 9.30
CA TYR A 98 -5.72 -10.47 8.09
C TYR A 98 -4.97 -11.54 7.29
N PHE A 99 -3.66 -11.37 7.11
CA PHE A 99 -2.81 -12.31 6.39
C PHE A 99 -2.26 -13.44 7.26
N ALA A 100 -2.73 -13.58 8.51
CA ALA A 100 -2.31 -14.61 9.47
C ALA A 100 -0.78 -14.63 9.71
N LEU A 101 -0.15 -13.47 9.77
CA LEU A 101 1.28 -13.31 10.07
C LEU A 101 1.48 -13.37 11.60
N ASN A 102 1.52 -14.57 12.15
CA ASN A 102 1.40 -14.86 13.59
C ASN A 102 2.48 -14.23 14.49
N ASN A 103 3.61 -13.79 13.94
CA ASN A 103 4.73 -13.22 14.69
C ASN A 103 5.15 -11.84 14.18
N ARG A 104 4.22 -11.06 13.63
CA ARG A 104 4.42 -9.72 13.08
C ARG A 104 3.28 -8.78 13.45
N GLY A 105 3.45 -7.49 13.18
CA GLY A 105 2.42 -6.47 13.37
C GLY A 105 2.30 -5.92 14.78
N ALA A 106 3.21 -6.33 15.69
CA ALA A 106 3.34 -5.76 17.03
C ALA A 106 4.77 -5.94 17.55
N ILE A 107 5.17 -5.10 18.50
CA ILE A 107 6.39 -5.27 19.29
C ILE A 107 6.00 -6.08 20.54
N ALA A 108 6.29 -7.36 20.53
CA ALA A 108 5.90 -8.27 21.62
C ALA A 108 6.90 -9.44 21.76
N PRO A 109 6.99 -10.07 22.93
CA PRO A 109 7.81 -11.27 23.11
C PRO A 109 7.44 -12.37 22.12
N GLY A 110 8.44 -12.97 21.46
CA GLY A 110 8.26 -14.02 20.44
C GLY A 110 7.94 -13.51 19.03
N TYR A 111 7.76 -12.20 18.83
CA TYR A 111 7.60 -11.60 17.52
C TYR A 111 8.96 -11.34 16.85
N LEU A 112 8.97 -11.32 15.53
CA LEU A 112 10.14 -10.89 14.78
C LEU A 112 10.42 -9.42 15.08
N ALA A 113 11.70 -9.08 15.23
CA ALA A 113 12.14 -7.72 15.42
C ALA A 113 12.13 -6.93 14.07
N ASP A 114 10.94 -6.83 13.49
CA ASP A 114 10.63 -6.02 12.31
C ASP A 114 9.94 -4.74 12.79
N PHE A 115 10.66 -3.62 12.87
CA PHE A 115 10.11 -2.35 13.36
C PHE A 115 10.81 -1.16 12.73
N ALA A 116 10.15 -0.01 12.79
CA ALA A 116 10.71 1.28 12.42
C ALA A 116 10.79 2.19 13.65
N ILE A 117 11.81 3.03 13.69
CA ILE A 117 11.93 4.14 14.64
C ILE A 117 11.53 5.40 13.88
N ILE A 118 10.63 6.16 14.48
CA ILE A 118 10.15 7.44 13.95
C ILE A 118 10.53 8.58 14.89
N ASP A 119 10.58 9.79 14.38
CA ASP A 119 10.86 11.00 15.14
C ASP A 119 9.72 11.37 16.10
N ASN A 120 8.52 11.48 15.59
CA ASN A 120 7.30 11.81 16.32
C ASN A 120 6.07 11.34 15.56
N PHE A 121 4.87 11.54 16.12
CA PHE A 121 3.62 11.16 15.45
C PHE A 121 3.06 12.24 14.53
N ASP A 122 3.49 13.49 14.63
CA ASP A 122 2.97 14.56 13.78
C ASP A 122 3.59 14.51 12.38
N ASP A 123 4.92 14.45 12.31
CA ASP A 123 5.67 14.38 11.05
C ASP A 123 5.83 12.93 10.54
N PHE A 124 5.89 11.99 11.46
CA PHE A 124 6.05 10.55 11.20
C PHE A 124 7.21 10.24 10.26
N ASN A 125 8.37 10.89 10.46
CA ASN A 125 9.56 10.60 9.68
C ASN A 125 10.22 9.32 10.18
N VAL A 126 10.45 8.39 9.26
CA VAL A 126 11.12 7.13 9.58
C VAL A 126 12.63 7.36 9.61
N GLU A 127 13.23 7.27 10.79
CA GLU A 127 14.67 7.45 11.00
C GLU A 127 15.46 6.16 10.78
N MET A 128 14.92 5.02 11.26
CA MET A 128 15.57 3.71 11.15
C MET A 128 14.58 2.61 10.88
N VAL A 129 15.01 1.60 10.14
CA VAL A 129 14.22 0.39 9.88
C VAL A 129 15.04 -0.83 10.26
N PHE A 130 14.45 -1.70 11.06
CA PHE A 130 15.00 -2.98 11.44
C PHE A 130 14.19 -4.11 10.84
N ARG A 131 14.87 -5.11 10.30
CA ARG A 131 14.29 -6.35 9.80
C ARG A 131 14.96 -7.54 10.47
N LYS A 132 14.19 -8.34 11.19
CA LYS A 132 14.68 -9.47 12.00
C LYS A 132 15.83 -9.05 12.92
N GLY A 133 15.75 -7.86 13.52
CA GLY A 133 16.75 -7.30 14.41
C GLY A 133 18.00 -6.71 13.74
N VAL A 134 18.07 -6.71 12.41
CA VAL A 134 19.17 -6.13 11.65
C VAL A 134 18.76 -4.74 11.14
N LEU A 135 19.59 -3.72 11.38
CA LEU A 135 19.38 -2.38 10.83
C LEU A 135 19.54 -2.42 9.31
N THR A 136 18.48 -2.08 8.57
CA THR A 136 18.44 -2.15 7.12
C THR A 136 18.36 -0.79 6.44
N CYS A 137 17.92 0.23 7.18
CA CYS A 137 17.86 1.60 6.69
C CYS A 137 18.06 2.57 7.84
N SER A 138 18.78 3.66 7.61
CA SER A 138 18.92 4.78 8.55
C SER A 138 19.09 6.09 7.80
N ASN A 139 18.46 7.16 8.30
CA ASN A 139 18.52 8.50 7.72
C ASN A 139 18.23 8.54 6.21
N GLY A 140 17.22 7.77 5.75
CA GLY A 140 16.85 7.68 4.35
C GLY A 140 17.78 6.86 3.46
N ALA A 141 18.88 6.32 3.99
CA ALA A 141 19.82 5.48 3.25
C ALA A 141 19.59 3.99 3.57
N VAL A 142 19.40 3.21 2.52
CA VAL A 142 19.32 1.73 2.63
C VAL A 142 20.75 1.21 2.81
N HIS A 143 20.94 0.32 3.80
CA HIS A 143 22.23 -0.33 4.04
C HIS A 143 22.45 -1.44 2.99
N ASP A 144 23.71 -1.72 2.71
CA ASP A 144 24.09 -2.75 1.76
C ASP A 144 23.46 -4.10 2.13
N PHE A 145 22.87 -4.74 1.14
CA PHE A 145 22.35 -6.10 1.24
C PHE A 145 22.69 -6.90 -0.03
N GLU A 146 22.90 -8.18 0.14
CA GLU A 146 23.05 -9.07 -1.00
C GLU A 146 21.67 -9.36 -1.59
N ALA A 147 21.42 -8.85 -2.80
CA ALA A 147 20.23 -9.22 -3.54
C ALA A 147 20.30 -10.70 -3.92
N PRO A 148 19.21 -11.48 -3.74
CA PRO A 148 19.21 -12.86 -4.19
C PRO A 148 19.45 -12.91 -5.71
N ARG A 149 20.38 -13.74 -6.13
CA ARG A 149 20.64 -13.96 -7.55
C ARG A 149 19.43 -14.63 -8.19
N ILE A 150 18.94 -14.03 -9.25
CA ILE A 150 17.92 -14.66 -10.09
C ILE A 150 18.63 -15.67 -10.99
N GLU A 151 18.10 -16.89 -11.09
CA GLU A 151 18.61 -17.93 -11.97
C GLU A 151 18.56 -17.45 -13.43
N ASP A 152 19.66 -17.62 -14.16
CA ASP A 152 19.83 -17.08 -15.52
C ASP A 152 18.71 -17.57 -16.46
N TYR A 153 18.30 -18.83 -16.34
CA TYR A 153 17.20 -19.37 -17.14
C TYR A 153 15.84 -18.69 -16.93
N LEU A 154 15.59 -18.13 -15.73
CA LEU A 154 14.37 -17.36 -15.45
C LEU A 154 14.41 -16.01 -16.15
N VAL A 155 15.60 -15.38 -16.18
CA VAL A 155 15.82 -14.12 -16.89
C VAL A 155 15.63 -14.32 -18.39
N GLU A 156 16.28 -15.34 -18.96
CA GLU A 156 16.13 -15.70 -20.39
C GLU A 156 14.66 -15.98 -20.73
N ARG A 157 13.98 -16.79 -19.92
CA ARG A 157 12.57 -17.10 -20.12
C ARG A 157 11.66 -15.88 -20.04
N ALA A 158 11.95 -14.93 -19.13
CA ALA A 158 11.19 -13.68 -19.04
C ALA A 158 11.37 -12.82 -20.30
N HIS A 159 12.59 -12.72 -20.83
CA HIS A 159 12.85 -12.01 -22.08
C HIS A 159 12.20 -12.68 -23.29
N ASP A 160 12.16 -14.01 -23.33
CA ASP A 160 11.55 -14.79 -24.42
C ASP A 160 10.02 -14.77 -24.43
N THR A 161 9.38 -14.15 -23.44
CA THR A 161 7.91 -13.99 -23.42
C THR A 161 7.41 -12.76 -24.19
N PHE A 162 8.30 -11.85 -24.58
CA PHE A 162 7.95 -10.61 -25.28
C PHE A 162 8.22 -10.73 -26.78
N HIS A 163 7.19 -11.09 -27.54
CA HIS A 163 7.25 -11.22 -28.99
C HIS A 163 6.47 -10.08 -29.67
N VAL A 164 6.88 -8.85 -29.42
CA VAL A 164 6.26 -7.66 -30.00
C VAL A 164 7.13 -7.17 -31.15
N ALA A 165 6.53 -6.93 -32.33
CA ALA A 165 7.22 -6.27 -33.42
C ALA A 165 7.68 -4.87 -33.01
N HIS A 166 8.72 -4.37 -33.67
CA HIS A 166 9.16 -3.00 -33.43
C HIS A 166 8.02 -2.03 -33.75
N LEU A 167 7.54 -1.30 -32.74
CA LEU A 167 6.48 -0.31 -32.86
C LEU A 167 7.08 1.08 -33.08
N THR A 168 6.46 1.83 -33.97
CA THR A 168 6.78 3.24 -34.25
C THR A 168 5.62 4.13 -33.84
N ALA A 169 5.80 5.43 -33.80
CA ALA A 169 4.72 6.38 -33.52
C ALA A 169 3.55 6.28 -34.51
N GLU A 170 3.84 5.85 -35.75
CA GLU A 170 2.82 5.67 -36.81
C GLU A 170 1.86 4.51 -36.48
N ASP A 171 2.31 3.48 -35.78
CA ASP A 171 1.48 2.34 -35.42
C ASP A 171 0.36 2.74 -34.42
N PHE A 172 0.52 3.86 -33.72
CA PHE A 172 -0.47 4.43 -32.78
C PHE A 172 -1.32 5.53 -33.42
N HIS A 173 -1.08 5.86 -34.69
CA HIS A 173 -1.86 6.91 -35.38
C HIS A 173 -3.20 6.35 -35.86
N ASP A 174 -4.30 6.88 -35.31
CA ASP A 174 -5.65 6.59 -35.82
C ASP A 174 -6.25 7.87 -36.41
N ALA A 175 -6.32 7.92 -37.72
CA ALA A 175 -6.91 9.05 -38.46
C ALA A 175 -8.44 9.16 -38.30
N ARG A 176 -9.09 8.16 -37.70
CA ARG A 176 -10.54 8.16 -37.50
C ARG A 176 -10.91 8.94 -36.23
N PRO A 177 -11.91 9.85 -36.29
CA PRO A 177 -12.39 10.50 -35.10
C PRO A 177 -13.02 9.47 -34.15
N ARG A 178 -12.45 9.31 -32.98
CA ARG A 178 -12.95 8.41 -31.92
C ARG A 178 -13.22 9.20 -30.64
N GLY A 179 -14.18 8.71 -29.87
CA GLY A 179 -14.32 9.17 -28.49
C GLY A 179 -13.09 8.77 -27.68
N VAL A 180 -12.55 9.68 -26.90
CA VAL A 180 -11.46 9.45 -25.97
C VAL A 180 -12.07 9.35 -24.57
N ILE A 181 -11.71 8.30 -23.84
CA ILE A 181 -12.09 8.17 -22.41
C ILE A 181 -11.22 9.14 -21.62
N GLY A 182 -11.86 10.13 -20.99
CA GLY A 182 -11.20 11.02 -20.05
C GLY A 182 -11.04 10.37 -18.69
N LEU A 183 -9.86 10.50 -18.10
CA LEU A 183 -9.66 10.18 -16.68
C LEU A 183 -10.16 11.35 -15.85
N VAL A 184 -11.10 11.09 -14.96
CA VAL A 184 -11.49 12.06 -13.92
C VAL A 184 -10.70 11.66 -12.68
N PRO A 185 -9.85 12.55 -12.13
CA PRO A 185 -9.17 12.28 -10.88
C PRO A 185 -10.21 12.04 -9.78
N GLY A 186 -10.07 10.94 -9.03
CA GLY A 186 -10.91 10.60 -7.88
C GLY A 186 -10.40 11.24 -6.61
#